data_523fa69858ee0666f5da929ce0036371
#
_entry.id   523fa69858ee0666f5da929ce0036371
#
_cell.length_a   1.000
_cell.length_b   1.000
_cell.length_c   1.000
_cell.angle_alpha   90.00
_cell.angle_beta   90.00
_cell.angle_gamma   90.00
#
_symmetry.space_group_name_H-M   'P 1'
#
loop_
_entity.id
_entity.type
_entity.pdbx_description
1 polymer ?
#
loop_
_entity_poly.entity_id
_entity_poly.type
_entity_poly.pdbx_seq_one_letter_code
_entity_poly.pdbx_strand_id
1 'polypeptide(L)'
;MSLITCENLTLAYDTGVVASGVSFTLEAGSYLCIVGENGSGKSTLLKSVIGLHPVDGGTLTVDPSVRKSGIGYLPQHTPAQRDFPASVREIVRSGCLKRSGLCPFWRASDKKLADEAMARMGIDHLAGRCYRELSGGQQQRVLLARAYCATGKLILLDEPIAGLDPMAMTEMYRMIADLNREGVAVVMVSHDVSAAVQYATHILHMGKTTSFFGTTEAYLATPVGQQFARREGGSYGDWNPKTAWDAPDIGRILDVRAAPDARSVLGARGVSLNRNLTATRRRGGAASNREGEDT
;
A
#
# COMPACT_ATOMS: atom_id res chain seq x y z
N MET A 1 -20.01 -12.17 -0.58
CA MET A 1 -20.04 -12.00 -2.05
C MET A 1 -18.67 -11.53 -2.47
N SER A 2 -17.97 -12.34 -3.29
CA SER A 2 -16.63 -12.00 -3.74
C SER A 2 -16.65 -10.82 -4.72
N LEU A 3 -15.81 -9.83 -4.47
CA LEU A 3 -15.62 -8.66 -5.35
C LEU A 3 -14.44 -8.84 -6.31
N ILE A 4 -13.39 -9.54 -5.84
CA ILE A 4 -12.21 -9.90 -6.64
C ILE A 4 -11.86 -11.34 -6.31
N THR A 5 -11.58 -12.13 -7.33
CA THR A 5 -10.99 -13.46 -7.21
C THR A 5 -9.75 -13.52 -8.08
N CYS A 6 -8.64 -13.91 -7.49
CA CYS A 6 -7.34 -14.04 -8.12
C CYS A 6 -6.81 -15.45 -7.87
N GLU A 7 -6.48 -16.18 -8.95
CA GLU A 7 -6.02 -17.56 -8.88
C GLU A 7 -4.74 -17.75 -9.68
N ASN A 8 -3.67 -18.12 -8.98
CA ASN A 8 -2.35 -18.41 -9.52
C ASN A 8 -1.82 -17.34 -10.48
N LEU A 9 -2.05 -16.05 -10.13
CA LEU A 9 -1.75 -14.91 -10.99
C LEU A 9 -0.25 -14.75 -11.20
N THR A 10 0.13 -14.49 -12.45
CA THR A 10 1.49 -14.10 -12.84
C THR A 10 1.43 -12.73 -13.51
N LEU A 11 2.33 -11.85 -13.10
CA LEU A 11 2.48 -10.49 -13.62
C LEU A 11 3.92 -10.29 -14.08
N ALA A 12 4.12 -9.74 -15.27
CA ALA A 12 5.43 -9.49 -15.86
C ALA A 12 5.50 -8.14 -16.55
N TYR A 13 6.70 -7.64 -16.71
CA TYR A 13 7.08 -6.57 -17.64
C TYR A 13 8.09 -7.13 -18.64
N ASP A 14 8.47 -6.36 -19.65
CA ASP A 14 9.49 -6.74 -20.62
C ASP A 14 10.84 -7.16 -19.96
N THR A 15 11.08 -6.65 -18.75
CA THR A 15 12.26 -6.94 -17.93
C THR A 15 12.16 -8.23 -17.12
N GLY A 16 11.00 -8.91 -17.13
CA GLY A 16 10.78 -10.19 -16.45
C GLY A 16 9.58 -10.23 -15.53
N VAL A 17 9.39 -11.40 -14.91
CA VAL A 17 8.29 -11.67 -13.97
C VAL A 17 8.52 -10.90 -12.67
N VAL A 18 7.51 -10.14 -12.23
CA VAL A 18 7.53 -9.37 -10.98
C VAL A 18 6.73 -10.02 -9.86
N ALA A 19 5.73 -10.84 -10.19
CA ALA A 19 4.97 -11.65 -9.23
C ALA A 19 4.46 -12.92 -9.90
N SER A 20 4.45 -14.04 -9.18
CA SER A 20 3.90 -15.30 -9.67
C SER A 20 3.22 -16.08 -8.55
N GLY A 21 2.21 -16.90 -8.90
CA GLY A 21 1.49 -17.75 -7.95
C GLY A 21 0.63 -16.98 -6.94
N VAL A 22 0.23 -15.75 -7.25
CA VAL A 22 -0.58 -14.93 -6.34
C VAL A 22 -2.03 -15.38 -6.40
N SER A 23 -2.58 -15.77 -5.24
CA SER A 23 -3.98 -16.18 -5.12
C SER A 23 -4.62 -15.53 -3.90
N PHE A 24 -5.78 -14.91 -4.09
CA PHE A 24 -6.56 -14.30 -3.01
C PHE A 24 -8.02 -14.07 -3.44
N THR A 25 -8.88 -13.89 -2.45
CA THR A 25 -10.28 -13.50 -2.65
C THR A 25 -10.62 -12.30 -1.78
N LEU A 26 -11.22 -11.27 -2.36
CA LEU A 26 -11.70 -10.10 -1.64
C LEU A 26 -13.22 -10.13 -1.55
N GLU A 27 -13.75 -10.17 -0.35
CA GLU A 27 -15.19 -10.09 -0.08
C GLU A 27 -15.65 -8.64 0.09
N ALA A 28 -16.97 -8.42 -0.08
CA ALA A 28 -17.57 -7.12 0.22
C ALA A 28 -17.33 -6.73 1.69
N GLY A 29 -16.95 -5.47 1.92
CA GLY A 29 -16.64 -4.95 3.26
C GLY A 29 -15.32 -5.44 3.86
N SER A 30 -14.54 -6.28 3.16
CA SER A 30 -13.20 -6.66 3.64
C SER A 30 -12.20 -5.50 3.52
N TYR A 31 -11.24 -5.50 4.45
CA TYR A 31 -10.06 -4.65 4.37
C TYR A 31 -8.83 -5.55 4.12
N LEU A 32 -8.35 -5.57 2.89
CA LEU A 32 -7.15 -6.31 2.49
C LEU A 32 -5.94 -5.38 2.49
N CYS A 33 -4.92 -5.71 3.28
CA CYS A 33 -3.62 -5.04 3.17
C CYS A 33 -2.62 -5.90 2.40
N ILE A 34 -2.00 -5.32 1.38
CA ILE A 34 -0.96 -5.95 0.57
C ILE A 34 0.38 -5.43 1.07
N VAL A 35 1.19 -6.33 1.62
CA VAL A 35 2.52 -6.04 2.16
C VAL A 35 3.59 -6.85 1.42
N GLY A 36 4.85 -6.47 1.56
CA GLY A 36 5.98 -7.19 0.97
C GLY A 36 7.09 -6.26 0.50
N GLU A 37 8.19 -6.84 0.01
CA GLU A 37 9.38 -6.11 -0.42
C GLU A 37 9.11 -5.17 -1.61
N ASN A 38 9.99 -4.18 -1.78
CA ASN A 38 9.98 -3.34 -2.98
C ASN A 38 10.24 -4.19 -4.22
N GLY A 39 9.48 -3.92 -5.29
CA GLY A 39 9.58 -4.69 -6.53
C GLY A 39 8.86 -6.05 -6.52
N SER A 40 8.12 -6.41 -5.47
CA SER A 40 7.34 -7.66 -5.42
C SER A 40 6.01 -7.63 -6.21
N GLY A 41 5.75 -6.58 -6.99
CA GLY A 41 4.57 -6.51 -7.86
C GLY A 41 3.30 -5.96 -7.22
N LYS A 42 3.32 -5.41 -6.01
CA LYS A 42 2.14 -4.89 -5.30
C LYS A 42 1.34 -3.85 -6.09
N SER A 43 2.01 -2.78 -6.53
CA SER A 43 1.38 -1.73 -7.35
C SER A 43 0.97 -2.24 -8.73
N THR A 44 1.71 -3.21 -9.28
CA THR A 44 1.36 -3.88 -10.54
C THR A 44 0.06 -4.67 -10.38
N LEU A 45 -0.11 -5.39 -9.27
CA LEU A 45 -1.35 -6.10 -8.94
C LEU A 45 -2.54 -5.13 -8.88
N LEU A 46 -2.41 -3.98 -8.19
CA LEU A 46 -3.47 -2.96 -8.19
C LEU A 46 -3.80 -2.46 -9.60
N LYS A 47 -2.78 -2.21 -10.43
CA LYS A 47 -2.97 -1.80 -11.82
C LYS A 47 -3.68 -2.86 -12.65
N SER A 48 -3.38 -4.15 -12.43
CA SER A 48 -4.09 -5.24 -13.11
C SER A 48 -5.56 -5.32 -12.71
N VAL A 49 -5.89 -5.12 -11.43
CA VAL A 49 -7.29 -5.10 -10.94
C VAL A 49 -8.12 -4.02 -11.65
N ILE A 50 -7.55 -2.84 -11.93
CA ILE A 50 -8.25 -1.76 -12.66
C ILE A 50 -8.09 -1.84 -14.18
N GLY A 51 -7.39 -2.86 -14.69
CA GLY A 51 -7.22 -3.08 -16.13
C GLY A 51 -6.14 -2.21 -16.78
N LEU A 52 -5.23 -1.62 -16.01
CA LEU A 52 -4.10 -0.81 -16.51
C LEU A 52 -2.83 -1.63 -16.77
N HIS A 53 -2.79 -2.90 -16.35
CA HIS A 53 -1.70 -3.82 -16.62
C HIS A 53 -2.28 -5.18 -17.01
N PRO A 54 -1.76 -5.85 -18.04
CA PRO A 54 -2.23 -7.18 -18.44
C PRO A 54 -1.87 -8.23 -17.40
N VAL A 55 -2.55 -9.37 -17.48
CA VAL A 55 -2.26 -10.57 -16.70
C VAL A 55 -1.51 -11.53 -17.60
N ASP A 56 -0.33 -11.99 -17.21
CA ASP A 56 0.53 -12.86 -18.00
C ASP A 56 0.22 -14.35 -17.77
N GLY A 57 -0.39 -14.70 -16.63
CA GLY A 57 -0.81 -16.06 -16.30
C GLY A 57 -1.76 -16.11 -15.13
N GLY A 58 -2.50 -17.22 -15.00
CA GLY A 58 -3.56 -17.35 -14.01
C GLY A 58 -4.84 -16.61 -14.38
N THR A 59 -5.71 -16.36 -13.40
CA THR A 59 -6.98 -15.67 -13.62
C THR A 59 -7.18 -14.54 -12.62
N LEU A 60 -7.74 -13.42 -13.10
CA LEU A 60 -8.17 -12.28 -12.29
C LEU A 60 -9.60 -11.92 -12.66
N THR A 61 -10.52 -12.19 -11.78
CA THR A 61 -11.94 -11.90 -11.97
C THR A 61 -12.36 -10.78 -11.04
N VAL A 62 -12.97 -9.73 -11.61
CA VAL A 62 -13.58 -8.62 -10.87
C VAL A 62 -15.08 -8.68 -11.11
N ASP A 63 -15.87 -8.71 -10.02
CA ASP A 63 -17.32 -8.80 -10.09
C ASP A 63 -17.92 -7.70 -10.97
N PRO A 64 -18.87 -8.04 -11.88
CA PRO A 64 -19.49 -7.08 -12.78
C PRO A 64 -20.14 -5.88 -12.04
N SER A 65 -20.63 -6.09 -10.82
CA SER A 65 -21.23 -5.01 -10.03
C SER A 65 -20.19 -3.96 -9.58
N VAL A 66 -18.94 -4.39 -9.32
CA VAL A 66 -17.81 -3.49 -9.02
C VAL A 66 -17.43 -2.70 -10.26
N ARG A 67 -17.33 -3.39 -11.41
CA ARG A 67 -17.06 -2.71 -12.70
C ARG A 67 -18.13 -1.67 -13.05
N LYS A 68 -19.40 -1.96 -12.77
CA LYS A 68 -20.54 -1.05 -12.99
C LYS A 68 -20.51 0.13 -12.02
N SER A 69 -20.30 -0.08 -10.73
CA SER A 69 -20.28 0.97 -9.71
C SER A 69 -19.04 1.87 -9.78
N GLY A 70 -17.97 1.38 -10.42
CA GLY A 70 -16.67 2.03 -10.45
C GLY A 70 -15.75 1.49 -9.34
N ILE A 71 -14.45 1.68 -9.55
CA ILE A 71 -13.39 1.40 -8.58
C ILE A 71 -12.74 2.73 -8.25
N GLY A 72 -12.69 3.07 -6.97
CA GLY A 72 -11.92 4.20 -6.50
C GLY A 72 -10.44 3.83 -6.51
N TYR A 73 -9.60 4.64 -7.13
CA TYR A 73 -8.16 4.40 -7.15
C TYR A 73 -7.39 5.63 -6.71
N LEU A 74 -6.58 5.45 -5.68
CA LEU A 74 -5.58 6.41 -5.24
C LEU A 74 -4.21 5.85 -5.61
N PRO A 75 -3.56 6.38 -6.65
CA PRO A 75 -2.24 5.94 -7.09
C PRO A 75 -1.15 6.42 -6.13
N GLN A 76 0.00 5.75 -6.17
CA GLN A 76 1.20 6.20 -5.49
C GLN A 76 1.53 7.65 -5.90
N HIS A 77 1.85 8.47 -4.93
CA HIS A 77 2.06 9.90 -5.14
C HIS A 77 3.33 10.17 -5.95
N THR A 78 3.19 10.90 -7.07
CA THR A 78 4.32 11.30 -7.91
C THR A 78 4.56 12.80 -7.84
N PRO A 79 5.81 13.29 -7.98
CA PRO A 79 6.10 14.74 -8.02
C PRO A 79 5.27 15.51 -9.04
N ALA A 80 5.02 14.93 -10.22
CA ALA A 80 4.23 15.54 -11.27
C ALA A 80 2.76 15.80 -10.87
N GLN A 81 2.22 15.03 -9.93
CA GLN A 81 0.86 15.24 -9.42
C GLN A 81 0.77 16.41 -8.44
N ARG A 82 1.88 16.78 -7.77
CA ARG A 82 1.90 17.86 -6.78
C ARG A 82 1.63 19.22 -7.39
N ASP A 83 2.05 19.44 -8.63
CA ASP A 83 1.99 20.74 -9.30
C ASP A 83 0.74 20.94 -10.15
N PHE A 84 -0.28 20.06 -9.99
CA PHE A 84 -1.47 20.11 -10.81
C PHE A 84 -2.29 21.40 -10.55
N PRO A 85 -2.52 22.25 -11.57
CA PRO A 85 -3.10 23.58 -11.42
C PRO A 85 -4.63 23.56 -11.42
N ALA A 86 -5.26 22.71 -10.59
CA ALA A 86 -6.71 22.63 -10.46
C ALA A 86 -7.13 22.90 -9.02
N SER A 87 -8.36 23.36 -8.82
CA SER A 87 -8.94 23.50 -7.49
C SER A 87 -9.25 22.14 -6.87
N VAL A 88 -9.25 22.08 -5.53
CA VAL A 88 -9.66 20.89 -4.77
C VAL A 88 -11.01 20.36 -5.28
N ARG A 89 -11.98 21.24 -5.47
CA ARG A 89 -13.32 20.89 -5.95
C ARG A 89 -13.33 20.25 -7.31
N GLU A 90 -12.51 20.73 -8.25
CA GLU A 90 -12.40 20.15 -9.60
C GLU A 90 -11.79 18.74 -9.54
N ILE A 91 -10.74 18.55 -8.73
CA ILE A 91 -10.12 17.25 -8.56
C ILE A 91 -11.10 16.26 -7.95
N VAL A 92 -11.79 16.60 -6.86
CA VAL A 92 -12.75 15.70 -6.22
C VAL A 92 -13.89 15.36 -7.17
N ARG A 93 -14.47 16.35 -7.86
CA ARG A 93 -15.52 16.12 -8.86
C ARG A 93 -15.08 15.23 -10.01
N SER A 94 -13.81 15.25 -10.39
CA SER A 94 -13.30 14.35 -11.43
C SER A 94 -13.51 12.87 -11.10
N GLY A 95 -13.63 12.52 -9.82
CA GLY A 95 -13.98 11.17 -9.38
C GLY A 95 -15.38 10.73 -9.87
N CYS A 96 -16.30 11.66 -10.11
CA CYS A 96 -17.66 11.36 -10.56
C CYS A 96 -17.80 11.16 -12.09
N LEU A 97 -16.72 11.34 -12.88
CA LEU A 97 -16.79 11.32 -14.36
C LEU A 97 -17.44 10.07 -14.94
N LYS A 98 -17.16 8.89 -14.38
CA LYS A 98 -17.76 7.63 -14.85
C LYS A 98 -19.28 7.61 -14.67
N ARG A 99 -19.80 8.27 -13.64
CA ARG A 99 -21.25 8.38 -13.36
C ARG A 99 -21.93 9.36 -14.28
N SER A 100 -21.23 10.44 -14.68
CA SER A 100 -21.76 11.49 -15.54
C SER A 100 -21.91 11.05 -17.01
N GLY A 101 -21.21 10.00 -17.44
CA GLY A 101 -21.21 9.52 -18.83
C GLY A 101 -20.68 10.58 -19.80
N LEU A 102 -21.33 10.76 -20.95
CA LEU A 102 -21.01 11.78 -21.96
C LEU A 102 -21.59 13.17 -21.64
N CYS A 103 -22.18 13.38 -20.45
CA CYS A 103 -22.75 14.66 -20.09
C CYS A 103 -21.64 15.70 -19.83
N PRO A 104 -21.60 16.83 -20.56
CA PRO A 104 -20.57 17.87 -20.37
C PRO A 104 -20.74 18.66 -19.07
N PHE A 105 -21.85 18.50 -18.39
CA PHE A 105 -22.16 19.22 -17.14
C PHE A 105 -22.26 18.26 -15.98
N TRP A 106 -21.77 18.68 -14.82
CA TRP A 106 -21.90 17.97 -13.55
C TRP A 106 -23.38 17.93 -13.11
N ARG A 107 -23.92 16.75 -12.85
CA ARG A 107 -25.25 16.58 -12.28
C ARG A 107 -25.29 17.15 -10.86
N ALA A 108 -26.45 17.56 -10.39
CA ALA A 108 -26.62 18.02 -9.02
C ALA A 108 -26.20 16.96 -7.98
N SER A 109 -26.51 15.69 -8.27
CA SER A 109 -26.08 14.54 -7.45
C SER A 109 -24.55 14.40 -7.34
N ASP A 110 -23.83 14.65 -8.43
CA ASP A 110 -22.36 14.53 -8.48
C ASP A 110 -21.70 15.68 -7.69
N LYS A 111 -22.29 16.89 -7.79
CA LYS A 111 -21.85 18.04 -7.00
C LYS A 111 -22.06 17.77 -5.51
N LYS A 112 -23.23 17.26 -5.12
CA LYS A 112 -23.56 16.92 -3.74
C LYS A 112 -22.62 15.85 -3.19
N LEU A 113 -22.39 14.77 -3.96
CA LEU A 113 -21.46 13.71 -3.56
C LEU A 113 -20.04 14.24 -3.36
N ALA A 114 -19.56 15.12 -4.24
CA ALA A 114 -18.23 15.70 -4.10
C ALA A 114 -18.14 16.63 -2.87
N ASP A 115 -19.16 17.42 -2.61
CA ASP A 115 -19.21 18.30 -1.44
C ASP A 115 -19.28 17.47 -0.13
N GLU A 116 -20.05 16.38 -0.09
CA GLU A 116 -20.09 15.42 1.02
C GLU A 116 -18.73 14.71 1.21
N ALA A 117 -18.06 14.31 0.12
CA ALA A 117 -16.74 13.69 0.19
C ALA A 117 -15.69 14.66 0.75
N MET A 118 -15.72 15.94 0.33
CA MET A 118 -14.81 16.96 0.87
C MET A 118 -15.04 17.21 2.35
N ALA A 119 -16.29 17.34 2.79
CA ALA A 119 -16.64 17.52 4.20
C ALA A 119 -16.18 16.33 5.04
N ARG A 120 -16.39 15.10 4.54
CA ARG A 120 -15.98 13.87 5.20
C ARG A 120 -14.46 13.77 5.39
N MET A 121 -13.67 14.24 4.42
CA MET A 121 -12.21 14.27 4.52
C MET A 121 -11.68 15.54 5.21
N GLY A 122 -12.56 16.40 5.74
CA GLY A 122 -12.20 17.63 6.42
C GLY A 122 -11.50 18.66 5.53
N ILE A 123 -11.81 18.71 4.24
CA ILE A 123 -11.18 19.59 3.23
C ILE A 123 -12.17 20.50 2.50
N ASP A 124 -13.43 20.56 2.94
CA ASP A 124 -14.48 21.41 2.37
C ASP A 124 -14.10 22.90 2.39
N HIS A 125 -13.45 23.35 3.46
CA HIS A 125 -12.92 24.71 3.61
C HIS A 125 -11.80 25.04 2.60
N LEU A 126 -11.20 24.03 1.96
CA LEU A 126 -10.15 24.17 0.94
C LEU A 126 -10.70 24.07 -0.49
N ALA A 127 -12.01 23.90 -0.68
CA ALA A 127 -12.62 23.56 -1.97
C ALA A 127 -12.25 24.47 -3.13
N GLY A 128 -12.01 25.75 -2.89
CA GLY A 128 -11.60 26.75 -3.88
C GLY A 128 -10.08 26.92 -4.02
N ARG A 129 -9.28 26.30 -3.14
CA ARG A 129 -7.80 26.43 -3.20
C ARG A 129 -7.22 25.60 -4.33
N CYS A 130 -6.07 26.05 -4.85
CA CYS A 130 -5.29 25.30 -5.81
C CYS A 130 -4.62 24.11 -5.12
N TYR A 131 -4.67 22.92 -5.73
CA TYR A 131 -4.14 21.66 -5.18
C TYR A 131 -2.64 21.76 -4.84
N ARG A 132 -1.83 22.40 -5.68
CA ARG A 132 -0.38 22.61 -5.46
C ARG A 132 -0.04 23.43 -4.21
N GLU A 133 -0.99 24.21 -3.68
CA GLU A 133 -0.80 25.05 -2.49
C GLU A 133 -1.06 24.29 -1.18
N LEU A 134 -1.49 23.03 -1.27
CA LEU A 134 -1.86 22.20 -0.13
C LEU A 134 -0.62 21.50 0.46
N SER A 135 -0.69 21.22 1.78
CA SER A 135 0.25 20.31 2.42
C SER A 135 0.10 18.89 1.87
N GLY A 136 1.14 18.04 2.00
CA GLY A 136 1.08 16.65 1.54
C GLY A 136 -0.11 15.87 2.12
N GLY A 137 -0.41 16.04 3.40
CA GLY A 137 -1.58 15.39 4.03
C GLY A 137 -2.90 15.90 3.45
N GLN A 138 -3.02 17.21 3.20
CA GLN A 138 -4.21 17.77 2.55
C GLN A 138 -4.36 17.25 1.11
N GLN A 139 -3.27 17.14 0.35
CA GLN A 139 -3.27 16.58 -1.00
C GLN A 139 -3.75 15.12 -1.00
N GLN A 140 -3.28 14.30 -0.06
CA GLN A 140 -3.72 12.92 0.08
C GLN A 140 -5.21 12.80 0.43
N ARG A 141 -5.73 13.68 1.29
CA ARG A 141 -7.17 13.73 1.59
C ARG A 141 -8.01 14.10 0.36
N VAL A 142 -7.52 15.01 -0.49
CA VAL A 142 -8.17 15.35 -1.78
C VAL A 142 -8.22 14.14 -2.70
N LEU A 143 -7.12 13.38 -2.82
CA LEU A 143 -7.09 12.18 -3.64
C LEU A 143 -7.96 11.06 -3.08
N LEU A 144 -8.05 10.91 -1.76
CA LEU A 144 -8.96 9.97 -1.11
C LEU A 144 -10.43 10.35 -1.36
N ALA A 145 -10.78 11.64 -1.23
CA ALA A 145 -12.13 12.14 -1.56
C ALA A 145 -12.49 11.88 -3.02
N ARG A 146 -11.56 12.11 -3.95
CA ARG A 146 -11.72 11.79 -5.37
C ARG A 146 -11.97 10.30 -5.59
N ALA A 147 -11.16 9.44 -4.96
CA ALA A 147 -11.32 7.99 -5.07
C ALA A 147 -12.66 7.53 -4.51
N TYR A 148 -13.11 8.10 -3.38
CA TYR A 148 -14.41 7.83 -2.80
C TYR A 148 -15.55 8.20 -3.76
N CYS A 149 -15.49 9.36 -4.44
CA CYS A 149 -16.47 9.76 -5.45
C CYS A 149 -16.55 8.78 -6.64
N ALA A 150 -15.46 8.10 -6.95
CA ALA A 150 -15.41 7.19 -8.10
C ALA A 150 -16.05 5.82 -7.82
N THR A 151 -16.33 5.47 -6.57
CA THR A 151 -16.81 4.14 -6.18
C THR A 151 -18.02 4.18 -5.25
N GLY A 152 -18.72 3.04 -5.18
CA GLY A 152 -19.67 2.75 -4.12
C GLY A 152 -19.35 1.43 -3.40
N LYS A 153 -18.31 0.69 -3.83
CA LYS A 153 -18.06 -0.68 -3.35
C LYS A 153 -16.60 -1.01 -3.05
N LEU A 154 -15.66 -0.48 -3.82
CA LEU A 154 -14.24 -0.88 -3.74
C LEU A 154 -13.31 0.31 -3.95
N ILE A 155 -12.39 0.48 -3.01
CA ILE A 155 -11.29 1.45 -3.10
C ILE A 155 -9.95 0.72 -3.10
N LEU A 156 -9.06 1.11 -4.01
CA LEU A 156 -7.69 0.65 -4.11
C LEU A 156 -6.76 1.82 -3.76
N LEU A 157 -5.87 1.62 -2.81
CA LEU A 157 -4.97 2.63 -2.26
C LEU A 157 -3.51 2.14 -2.41
N ASP A 158 -2.73 2.86 -3.20
CA ASP A 158 -1.33 2.53 -3.43
C ASP A 158 -0.44 3.46 -2.59
N GLU A 159 0.04 2.98 -1.45
CA GLU A 159 0.85 3.71 -0.47
C GLU A 159 0.24 5.07 -0.05
N PRO A 160 -1.02 5.11 0.44
CA PRO A 160 -1.74 6.37 0.68
C PRO A 160 -1.13 7.24 1.77
N ILE A 161 -0.25 6.69 2.61
CA ILE A 161 0.36 7.36 3.76
C ILE A 161 1.83 7.74 3.55
N ALA A 162 2.41 7.37 2.38
CA ALA A 162 3.82 7.61 2.11
C ALA A 162 4.17 9.11 2.19
N GLY A 163 5.18 9.45 3.00
CA GLY A 163 5.67 10.82 3.15
C GLY A 163 4.77 11.74 3.98
N LEU A 164 3.81 11.20 4.73
CA LEU A 164 3.02 11.94 5.70
C LEU A 164 3.73 12.00 7.06
N ASP A 165 3.48 13.06 7.82
CA ASP A 165 3.83 13.10 9.23
C ASP A 165 2.96 12.15 10.06
N PRO A 166 3.38 11.76 11.30
CA PRO A 166 2.67 10.76 12.10
C PRO A 166 1.20 11.11 12.40
N MET A 167 0.88 12.40 12.57
CA MET A 167 -0.47 12.85 12.85
C MET A 167 -1.36 12.69 11.60
N ALA A 168 -0.87 13.13 10.45
CA ALA A 168 -1.57 12.98 9.17
C ALA A 168 -1.74 11.49 8.79
N MET A 169 -0.75 10.62 9.10
CA MET A 169 -0.87 9.17 8.91
C MET A 169 -2.03 8.59 9.73
N THR A 170 -2.09 8.91 11.02
CA THR A 170 -3.14 8.43 11.93
C THR A 170 -4.53 8.85 11.42
N GLU A 171 -4.67 10.11 11.02
CA GLU A 171 -5.95 10.62 10.50
C GLU A 171 -6.34 9.94 9.18
N MET A 172 -5.37 9.68 8.28
CA MET A 172 -5.62 8.98 7.02
C MET A 172 -6.11 7.55 7.27
N TYR A 173 -5.46 6.81 8.17
CA TYR A 173 -5.91 5.47 8.56
C TYR A 173 -7.34 5.48 9.10
N ARG A 174 -7.68 6.44 9.97
CA ARG A 174 -9.05 6.59 10.49
C ARG A 174 -10.06 6.81 9.37
N MET A 175 -9.78 7.74 8.44
CA MET A 175 -10.67 8.00 7.32
C MET A 175 -10.89 6.76 6.45
N ILE A 176 -9.83 5.99 6.15
CA ILE A 176 -9.92 4.75 5.37
C ILE A 176 -10.75 3.71 6.14
N ALA A 177 -10.54 3.60 7.43
CA ALA A 177 -11.28 2.71 8.30
C ALA A 177 -12.77 3.06 8.37
N ASP A 178 -13.10 4.35 8.45
CA ASP A 178 -14.50 4.82 8.44
C ASP A 178 -15.20 4.43 7.14
N LEU A 179 -14.53 4.56 5.99
CA LEU A 179 -15.05 4.09 4.72
C LEU A 179 -15.30 2.57 4.72
N ASN A 180 -14.39 1.79 5.30
CA ASN A 180 -14.55 0.34 5.39
C ASN A 180 -15.73 -0.05 6.31
N ARG A 181 -15.89 0.61 7.46
CA ARG A 181 -17.03 0.39 8.37
C ARG A 181 -18.38 0.65 7.71
N GLU A 182 -18.44 1.52 6.73
CA GLU A 182 -19.64 1.78 5.93
C GLU A 182 -19.87 0.77 4.80
N GLY A 183 -19.06 -0.27 4.75
CA GLY A 183 -19.20 -1.38 3.81
C GLY A 183 -18.41 -1.22 2.50
N VAL A 184 -17.59 -0.18 2.34
CA VAL A 184 -16.67 -0.08 1.22
C VAL A 184 -15.54 -1.08 1.43
N ALA A 185 -15.32 -1.99 0.49
CA ALA A 185 -14.14 -2.85 0.52
C ALA A 185 -12.89 -2.03 0.22
N VAL A 186 -11.82 -2.30 0.98
CA VAL A 186 -10.54 -1.59 0.86
C VAL A 186 -9.44 -2.56 0.47
N VAL A 187 -8.65 -2.21 -0.52
CA VAL A 187 -7.36 -2.85 -0.81
C VAL A 187 -6.29 -1.79 -0.69
N MET A 188 -5.36 -1.95 0.23
CA MET A 188 -4.30 -1.00 0.50
C MET A 188 -2.94 -1.65 0.36
N VAL A 189 -2.06 -1.08 -0.45
CA VAL A 189 -0.63 -1.39 -0.44
C VAL A 189 0.04 -0.57 0.65
N SER A 190 0.78 -1.23 1.53
CA SER A 190 1.54 -0.58 2.59
C SER A 190 2.89 -1.27 2.81
N HIS A 191 3.88 -0.49 3.20
CA HIS A 191 5.16 -0.99 3.71
C HIS A 191 5.14 -1.13 5.25
N ASP A 192 4.15 -0.53 5.89
CA ASP A 192 3.95 -0.59 7.33
C ASP A 192 3.10 -1.81 7.68
N VAL A 193 3.78 -2.86 8.13
CA VAL A 193 3.13 -4.12 8.53
C VAL A 193 2.38 -3.95 9.84
N SER A 194 2.84 -3.07 10.74
CA SER A 194 2.20 -2.81 12.02
C SER A 194 0.82 -2.23 11.83
N ALA A 195 0.72 -1.21 10.98
CA ALA A 195 -0.57 -0.65 10.61
C ALA A 195 -1.43 -1.66 9.82
N ALA A 196 -0.81 -2.48 8.94
CA ALA A 196 -1.53 -3.53 8.25
C ALA A 196 -2.20 -4.50 9.22
N VAL A 197 -1.47 -4.96 10.25
CA VAL A 197 -2.00 -5.84 11.28
C VAL A 197 -3.12 -5.17 12.09
N GLN A 198 -2.99 -3.88 12.37
CA GLN A 198 -3.97 -3.14 13.17
C GLN A 198 -5.30 -2.91 12.45
N TYR A 199 -5.26 -2.64 11.13
CA TYR A 199 -6.45 -2.16 10.41
C TYR A 199 -7.04 -3.18 9.45
N ALA A 200 -6.28 -4.12 8.93
CA ALA A 200 -6.75 -5.05 7.94
C ALA A 200 -7.46 -6.27 8.54
N THR A 201 -8.49 -6.76 7.85
CA THR A 201 -9.11 -8.06 8.14
C THR A 201 -8.33 -9.20 7.52
N HIS A 202 -7.68 -8.93 6.38
CA HIS A 202 -6.88 -9.90 5.64
C HIS A 202 -5.55 -9.28 5.21
N ILE A 203 -4.52 -10.12 5.14
CA ILE A 203 -3.20 -9.74 4.66
C ILE A 203 -2.82 -10.61 3.46
N LEU A 204 -2.37 -9.96 2.38
CA LEU A 204 -1.65 -10.57 1.28
C LEU A 204 -0.18 -10.16 1.37
N HIS A 205 0.67 -11.08 1.79
CA HIS A 205 2.12 -10.85 1.81
C HIS A 205 2.71 -11.34 0.50
N MET A 206 3.24 -10.43 -0.31
CA MET A 206 3.86 -10.73 -1.60
C MET A 206 5.37 -10.79 -1.46
N GLY A 207 5.94 -11.99 -1.54
CA GLY A 207 7.37 -12.22 -1.72
C GLY A 207 7.73 -12.41 -3.20
N LYS A 208 9.03 -12.53 -3.49
CA LYS A 208 9.49 -12.74 -4.88
C LYS A 208 9.05 -14.08 -5.47
N THR A 209 8.99 -15.12 -4.64
CA THR A 209 8.69 -16.51 -5.07
C THR A 209 7.51 -17.13 -4.34
N THR A 210 7.07 -16.52 -3.25
CA THR A 210 5.99 -17.05 -2.41
C THR A 210 5.08 -15.93 -2.00
N SER A 211 3.79 -16.19 -1.96
CA SER A 211 2.79 -15.30 -1.41
C SER A 211 2.03 -16.00 -0.27
N PHE A 212 1.62 -15.22 0.71
CA PHE A 212 0.69 -15.66 1.76
C PHE A 212 -0.58 -14.84 1.64
N PHE A 213 -1.72 -15.49 1.71
CA PHE A 213 -3.02 -14.83 1.86
C PHE A 213 -3.80 -15.48 3.00
N GLY A 214 -4.36 -14.67 3.88
CA GLY A 214 -5.16 -15.15 5.01
C GLY A 214 -5.66 -14.03 5.89
N THR A 215 -6.36 -14.40 6.97
CA THR A 215 -6.77 -13.43 7.99
C THR A 215 -5.54 -12.85 8.70
N THR A 216 -5.72 -11.72 9.34
CA THR A 216 -4.64 -11.08 10.10
C THR A 216 -4.14 -11.99 11.24
N GLU A 217 -5.05 -12.72 11.90
CA GLU A 217 -4.68 -13.72 12.92
C GLU A 217 -3.81 -14.84 12.34
N ALA A 218 -4.20 -15.38 11.17
CA ALA A 218 -3.43 -16.41 10.49
C ALA A 218 -2.05 -15.90 10.06
N TYR A 219 -1.95 -14.63 9.63
CA TYR A 219 -0.67 -14.00 9.30
C TYR A 219 0.25 -13.87 10.53
N LEU A 220 -0.28 -13.44 11.66
CA LEU A 220 0.47 -13.32 12.91
C LEU A 220 1.00 -14.67 13.43
N ALA A 221 0.35 -15.80 13.08
CA ALA A 221 0.83 -17.14 13.40
C ALA A 221 2.03 -17.57 12.51
N THR A 222 2.29 -16.88 11.40
CA THR A 222 3.43 -17.20 10.52
C THR A 222 4.77 -16.74 11.14
N PRO A 223 5.92 -17.35 10.75
CA PRO A 223 7.24 -16.89 11.22
C PRO A 223 7.50 -15.40 10.91
N VAL A 224 7.03 -14.92 9.75
CA VAL A 224 7.16 -13.52 9.35
C VAL A 224 6.30 -12.62 10.22
N GLY A 225 5.03 -12.95 10.42
CA GLY A 225 4.13 -12.20 11.29
C GLY A 225 4.63 -12.14 12.74
N GLN A 226 5.17 -13.24 13.26
CA GLN A 226 5.76 -13.28 14.61
C GLN A 226 7.00 -12.39 14.77
N GLN A 227 7.79 -12.18 13.71
CA GLN A 227 8.90 -11.22 13.76
C GLN A 227 8.42 -9.80 13.99
N PHE A 228 7.31 -9.42 13.38
CA PHE A 228 6.69 -8.09 13.59
C PHE A 228 6.10 -7.97 14.99
N ALA A 229 5.36 -8.97 15.45
CA ALA A 229 4.80 -9.00 16.81
C ALA A 229 5.87 -8.85 17.91
N ARG A 230 7.04 -9.45 17.74
CA ARG A 230 8.16 -9.38 18.71
C ARG A 230 8.90 -8.04 18.69
N ARG A 231 9.00 -7.36 17.55
CA ARG A 231 9.71 -6.08 17.43
C ARG A 231 9.02 -4.95 18.20
N GLU A 232 7.71 -5.03 18.36
CA GLU A 232 6.90 -3.97 18.99
C GLU A 232 6.62 -4.20 20.49
N GLY A 233 7.15 -5.27 21.10
CA GLY A 233 6.99 -5.52 22.53
C GLY A 233 5.55 -5.73 23.00
N GLY A 234 4.60 -5.90 22.08
CA GLY A 234 3.19 -6.06 22.35
C GLY A 234 2.76 -7.52 22.28
N SER A 235 2.03 -7.98 23.30
CA SER A 235 1.27 -9.21 23.24
C SER A 235 -0.01 -8.92 22.44
N TYR A 236 -0.09 -9.42 21.19
CA TYR A 236 -1.31 -9.37 20.38
C TYR A 236 -2.35 -10.41 20.81
N GLY A 237 -2.23 -11.00 22.01
CA GLY A 237 -3.10 -12.07 22.52
C GLY A 237 -4.58 -11.67 22.62
N ASP A 238 -4.88 -10.40 22.84
CA ASP A 238 -6.24 -9.85 22.92
C ASP A 238 -6.62 -8.97 21.73
N TRP A 239 -5.85 -9.04 20.65
CA TRP A 239 -6.12 -8.21 19.48
C TRP A 239 -7.42 -8.64 18.77
N ASN A 240 -8.35 -7.69 18.64
CA ASN A 240 -9.61 -7.87 17.92
C ASN A 240 -9.76 -6.74 16.89
N PRO A 241 -9.80 -7.06 15.57
CA PRO A 241 -9.93 -6.05 14.53
C PRO A 241 -11.16 -5.17 14.67
N LYS A 242 -12.23 -5.68 15.29
CA LYS A 242 -13.48 -4.94 15.51
C LYS A 242 -13.43 -3.94 16.66
N THR A 243 -12.50 -4.12 17.62
CA THR A 243 -12.32 -3.26 18.80
C THR A 243 -11.03 -2.44 18.75
N ALA A 244 -10.10 -2.76 17.85
CA ALA A 244 -8.85 -2.02 17.66
C ALA A 244 -9.09 -0.53 17.27
N TRP A 245 -10.26 -0.24 16.74
CA TRP A 245 -10.69 1.10 16.34
C TRP A 245 -10.98 2.06 17.49
N ASP A 246 -11.31 1.53 18.66
CA ASP A 246 -11.68 2.30 19.87
C ASP A 246 -10.47 2.53 20.79
N ALA A 247 -9.29 2.02 20.45
CA ALA A 247 -8.08 2.17 21.27
C ALA A 247 -7.58 3.64 21.24
N PRO A 248 -7.49 4.31 22.39
CA PRO A 248 -7.12 5.73 22.47
C PRO A 248 -5.65 6.04 22.16
N ASP A 249 -4.81 5.04 21.90
CA ASP A 249 -3.34 5.20 21.93
C ASP A 249 -2.62 4.79 20.63
N ILE A 250 -3.16 5.23 19.47
CA ILE A 250 -2.53 5.01 18.15
C ILE A 250 -1.14 5.69 18.06
N GLY A 251 -0.92 6.78 18.84
CA GLY A 251 0.36 7.49 18.87
C GLY A 251 1.53 6.66 19.41
N ARG A 252 1.27 5.65 20.25
CA ARG A 252 2.30 4.81 20.85
C ARG A 252 2.86 3.74 19.92
N ILE A 253 2.04 3.27 18.98
CA ILE A 253 2.41 2.19 18.04
C ILE A 253 3.28 2.73 16.89
N LEU A 254 3.19 4.02 16.59
CA LEU A 254 3.94 4.68 15.52
C LEU A 254 5.21 5.40 16.00
N ASP A 255 5.62 5.23 17.28
CA ASP A 255 6.87 5.84 17.78
C ASP A 255 8.10 5.06 17.29
N VAL A 256 8.48 5.33 16.07
CA VAL A 256 9.65 4.75 15.36
C VAL A 256 10.99 5.12 16.07
N ARG A 257 10.97 5.97 17.12
CA ARG A 257 12.18 6.39 17.85
C ARG A 257 12.68 5.40 18.88
N ALA A 258 11.92 4.33 19.17
CA ALA A 258 12.28 3.30 20.15
C ALA A 258 12.90 2.04 19.53
N ALA A 259 13.35 2.04 18.27
CA ALA A 259 14.07 0.90 17.69
C ALA A 259 15.48 0.81 18.29
N PRO A 260 15.81 -0.20 19.10
CA PRO A 260 17.18 -0.40 19.56
C PRO A 260 18.07 -0.71 18.36
N ASP A 261 19.26 -0.08 18.37
CA ASP A 261 20.32 -0.19 17.37
C ASP A 261 20.55 -1.63 16.91
N ALA A 262 20.51 -1.88 15.60
CA ALA A 262 20.66 -3.21 14.98
C ALA A 262 21.99 -3.92 15.29
N ARG A 263 22.89 -3.30 16.06
CA ARG A 263 24.18 -3.87 16.46
C ARG A 263 24.14 -4.76 17.70
N SER A 264 23.04 -4.76 18.47
CA SER A 264 22.98 -5.54 19.72
C SER A 264 22.44 -6.97 19.56
N VAL A 265 21.95 -7.37 18.38
CA VAL A 265 21.30 -8.69 18.20
C VAL A 265 22.26 -9.76 17.65
N LEU A 266 23.47 -9.39 17.20
CA LEU A 266 24.48 -10.34 16.69
C LEU A 266 25.40 -10.94 17.79
N GLY A 267 25.26 -10.55 19.06
CA GLY A 267 26.13 -10.95 20.17
C GLY A 267 25.70 -12.17 20.98
N ALA A 268 24.53 -12.75 20.79
CA ALA A 268 23.96 -13.75 21.70
C ALA A 268 23.62 -15.11 21.11
N ARG A 269 24.33 -15.58 20.10
CA ARG A 269 24.36 -17.01 19.77
C ARG A 269 25.78 -17.39 19.33
N GLY A 270 26.53 -18.00 20.29
CA GLY A 270 27.80 -18.65 20.01
C GLY A 270 27.60 -19.81 19.03
N VAL A 271 27.95 -19.56 17.78
CA VAL A 271 28.22 -20.62 16.80
C VAL A 271 29.73 -20.67 16.62
N SER A 272 30.33 -21.72 17.21
CA SER A 272 31.72 -22.10 17.04
C SER A 272 32.00 -22.32 15.53
N LEU A 273 32.69 -21.38 14.90
CA LEU A 273 33.24 -21.59 13.57
C LEU A 273 34.60 -22.23 13.70
N ASN A 274 34.64 -23.49 13.31
CA ASN A 274 35.83 -24.34 13.20
C ASN A 274 36.88 -23.66 12.32
N ARG A 275 38.00 -23.27 12.92
CA ARG A 275 39.22 -22.83 12.24
C ARG A 275 39.92 -24.04 11.63
N ASN A 276 39.87 -24.18 10.33
CA ASN A 276 40.89 -24.88 9.56
C ASN A 276 40.69 -24.58 8.06
N LEU A 277 41.46 -23.65 7.57
CA LEU A 277 41.99 -23.71 6.18
C LEU A 277 43.26 -22.86 6.12
N THR A 278 44.31 -23.58 5.97
CA THR A 278 45.72 -23.25 5.89
C THR A 278 46.06 -22.24 4.81
N ALA A 279 47.00 -21.39 5.19
CA ALA A 279 47.75 -20.48 4.33
C ALA A 279 48.51 -21.23 3.22
N THR A 280 48.46 -20.71 2.02
CA THR A 280 49.48 -20.90 1.01
C THR A 280 49.94 -19.54 0.46
N ARG A 281 51.09 -19.10 0.99
CA ARG A 281 51.96 -18.08 0.39
C ARG A 281 52.58 -18.67 -0.86
N ARG A 282 52.58 -17.94 -1.96
CA ARG A 282 53.70 -17.96 -2.91
C ARG A 282 53.93 -16.59 -3.50
N ARG A 283 55.19 -16.21 -3.35
CA ARG A 283 55.95 -15.06 -3.83
C ARG A 283 56.20 -15.14 -5.35
N GLY A 284 56.51 -14.01 -5.91
CA GLY A 284 57.34 -13.81 -7.13
C GLY A 284 56.52 -13.13 -8.22
N GLY A 285 57.00 -12.12 -8.87
CA GLY A 285 58.27 -11.52 -9.04
C GLY A 285 58.08 -10.29 -9.95
N ALA A 286 59.03 -9.43 -9.85
CA ALA A 286 59.14 -8.12 -10.46
C ALA A 286 59.40 -8.11 -11.98
N ALA A 287 59.31 -6.88 -12.50
CA ALA A 287 59.97 -6.30 -13.68
C ALA A 287 59.01 -5.99 -14.84
N SER A 288 58.93 -4.83 -15.27
CA SER A 288 59.71 -3.72 -15.80
C SER A 288 59.11 -3.23 -17.13
N ASN A 289 58.90 -1.97 -17.19
CA ASN A 289 59.26 -0.99 -18.26
C ASN A 289 58.65 -0.99 -19.67
N ARG A 290 58.34 0.23 -20.00
CA ARG A 290 58.51 1.00 -21.27
C ARG A 290 57.27 1.19 -22.12
N GLU A 291 56.77 2.44 -22.14
CA GLU A 291 57.01 3.53 -23.11
C GLU A 291 56.58 3.23 -24.56
N GLY A 292 55.87 4.17 -25.14
CA GLY A 292 55.61 4.41 -26.56
C GLY A 292 54.19 4.83 -26.83
N GLU A 293 53.85 6.07 -26.80
CA GLU A 293 53.73 7.14 -27.83
C GLU A 293 53.11 6.69 -29.17
N ASP A 294 52.14 7.59 -29.53
CA ASP A 294 51.68 7.96 -30.87
C ASP A 294 50.80 7.02 -31.72
N THR A 295 49.62 7.37 -31.94
CA THR A 295 48.91 8.16 -32.99
C THR A 295 47.44 8.26 -32.72
#